data_5a39dcf5bcb02a3c96444c9046268061
#
_entry.id   5a39dcf5bcb02a3c96444c9046268061
#
_cell.length_a   1.000
_cell.length_b   1.000
_cell.length_c   1.000
_cell.angle_alpha   90.00
_cell.angle_beta   90.00
_cell.angle_gamma   90.00
#
_symmetry.space_group_name_H-M   'P 1'
#
loop_
_entity.id
_entity.type
_entity.pdbx_description
1 polymer ?
#
loop_
_entity_poly.entity_id
_entity_poly.type
_entity_poly.pdbx_seq_one_letter_code
_entity_poly.pdbx_strand_id
1 'polypeptide(L)'
;HGFCEMGPLVRIEPYNYLYLKVKLEDCEEIFEKTILHGEPVTRLMYEDNGHVYQTQEEIPFYAKQTRLVLRNCGHIDAEHIEDAMAVGAYESFEKAVFEMTPEAVIKTVTDAGLRGRGGAGFPAGRKWSQVASQPEKIRYVVCNGDEGDPGAFMDRSVMEGDPHRMIEGMMLAAYAVQAQEGYIYVRAEYPLAVRRLQIAIAQAEEKGLLGDNILGTGFSFKLHINRGAGAFVCGEGSALTASIEGKRGMPRVKPPRTVEQGLWEKPTVLNNVETYANIPMIIKNGADSVSYTHLRAHETLRH
;
A
#
# COMPACT_ATOMS: atom_id res chain seq x y z
N HIS A 1 12.50 3.14 -5.77
CA HIS A 1 13.89 3.12 -5.30
C HIS A 1 14.21 4.24 -4.31
N GLY A 2 13.64 5.44 -4.46
CA GLY A 2 13.99 6.59 -3.63
C GLY A 2 15.33 7.25 -4.00
N PHE A 3 15.91 6.89 -5.13
CA PHE A 3 17.23 7.38 -5.61
C PHE A 3 17.08 8.31 -6.81
N CYS A 4 16.10 9.22 -6.74
CA CYS A 4 15.68 10.09 -7.86
C CYS A 4 16.82 10.97 -8.42
N GLU A 5 17.75 11.42 -7.57
CA GLU A 5 18.90 12.22 -7.97
C GLU A 5 19.86 11.45 -8.91
N MET A 6 19.86 10.13 -8.83
CA MET A 6 20.68 9.23 -9.62
C MET A 6 19.94 8.64 -10.84
N GLY A 7 18.76 9.11 -11.13
CA GLY A 7 18.00 8.68 -12.33
C GLY A 7 18.59 9.21 -13.63
N PRO A 8 18.28 8.56 -14.78
CA PRO A 8 17.59 7.29 -14.93
C PRO A 8 18.31 6.08 -14.33
N LEU A 9 17.53 5.18 -13.70
CA LEU A 9 18.04 3.94 -13.12
C LEU A 9 17.72 2.77 -14.05
N VAL A 10 18.70 1.88 -14.27
CA VAL A 10 18.51 0.63 -15.02
C VAL A 10 19.01 -0.52 -14.17
N ARG A 11 18.12 -1.48 -13.88
CA ARG A 11 18.48 -2.72 -13.21
C ARG A 11 18.52 -3.87 -14.21
N ILE A 12 19.56 -4.67 -14.18
CA ILE A 12 19.75 -5.81 -15.09
C ILE A 12 19.72 -7.11 -14.31
N GLU A 13 18.69 -7.91 -14.60
CA GLU A 13 18.56 -9.27 -14.10
C GLU A 13 19.24 -10.29 -15.05
N PRO A 14 19.77 -11.43 -14.57
CA PRO A 14 19.71 -11.92 -13.18
C PRO A 14 20.84 -11.42 -12.27
N TYR A 15 21.71 -10.54 -12.75
CA TYR A 15 22.91 -10.10 -12.02
C TYR A 15 22.60 -9.10 -10.91
N ASN A 16 21.39 -8.51 -10.89
CA ASN A 16 20.99 -7.41 -9.99
C ASN A 16 21.84 -6.14 -10.14
N TYR A 17 22.57 -5.97 -11.26
CA TYR A 17 23.37 -4.77 -11.48
C TYR A 17 22.47 -3.54 -11.51
N LEU A 18 22.85 -2.50 -10.77
CA LEU A 18 22.18 -1.21 -10.76
C LEU A 18 23.03 -0.15 -11.45
N TYR A 19 22.56 0.31 -12.61
CA TYR A 19 23.18 1.41 -13.34
C TYR A 19 22.46 2.73 -13.09
N LEU A 20 23.23 3.80 -12.92
CA LEU A 20 22.79 5.13 -12.53
C LEU A 20 23.04 6.12 -13.65
N LYS A 21 22.20 7.15 -13.75
CA LYS A 21 22.33 8.26 -14.73
C LYS A 21 22.51 7.76 -16.17
N VAL A 22 21.86 6.64 -16.49
CA VAL A 22 21.97 5.98 -17.79
C VAL A 22 21.44 6.88 -18.88
N LYS A 23 22.17 7.01 -19.97
CA LYS A 23 21.80 7.77 -21.16
C LYS A 23 21.59 6.84 -22.34
N LEU A 24 21.00 7.33 -23.42
CA LEU A 24 20.78 6.54 -24.65
C LEU A 24 22.10 6.03 -25.24
N GLU A 25 23.16 6.82 -25.14
CA GLU A 25 24.53 6.49 -25.60
C GLU A 25 25.17 5.32 -24.85
N ASP A 26 24.66 4.98 -23.63
CA ASP A 26 25.15 3.87 -22.81
C ASP A 26 24.51 2.53 -23.19
N CYS A 27 23.43 2.55 -23.97
CA CYS A 27 22.65 1.33 -24.24
C CYS A 27 23.45 0.28 -24.99
N GLU A 28 24.28 0.66 -25.95
CA GLU A 28 25.12 -0.26 -26.74
C GLU A 28 26.14 -0.96 -25.82
N GLU A 29 26.83 -0.20 -24.98
CA GLU A 29 27.80 -0.77 -24.04
C GLU A 29 27.13 -1.71 -23.01
N ILE A 30 25.95 -1.33 -22.48
CA ILE A 30 25.18 -2.18 -21.56
C ILE A 30 24.78 -3.48 -22.27
N PHE A 31 24.30 -3.40 -23.51
CA PHE A 31 23.90 -4.57 -24.28
C PHE A 31 25.11 -5.49 -24.52
N GLU A 32 26.18 -4.97 -25.06
CA GLU A 32 27.36 -5.78 -25.40
C GLU A 32 28.02 -6.37 -24.15
N LYS A 33 28.33 -5.57 -23.14
CA LYS A 33 29.04 -6.03 -21.96
C LYS A 33 28.15 -6.86 -21.04
N THR A 34 26.96 -6.29 -20.67
CA THR A 34 26.15 -6.94 -19.62
C THR A 34 25.21 -7.99 -20.17
N ILE A 35 24.46 -7.67 -21.24
CA ILE A 35 23.46 -8.64 -21.74
C ILE A 35 24.12 -9.82 -22.44
N LEU A 36 25.14 -9.57 -23.30
CA LEU A 36 25.79 -10.67 -24.04
C LEU A 36 26.87 -11.39 -23.24
N HIS A 37 27.61 -10.70 -22.38
CA HIS A 37 28.79 -11.28 -21.72
C HIS A 37 28.68 -11.35 -20.19
N GLY A 38 27.64 -10.77 -19.56
CA GLY A 38 27.45 -10.77 -18.10
C GLY A 38 28.43 -9.85 -17.36
N GLU A 39 29.16 -9.01 -18.06
CA GLU A 39 30.17 -8.12 -17.47
C GLU A 39 29.53 -6.79 -17.02
N PRO A 40 29.89 -6.29 -15.82
CA PRO A 40 29.36 -5.03 -15.34
C PRO A 40 29.97 -3.81 -16.06
N VAL A 41 29.13 -2.80 -16.32
CA VAL A 41 29.59 -1.47 -16.78
C VAL A 41 29.87 -0.61 -15.55
N THR A 42 31.07 -0.75 -14.97
CA THR A 42 31.41 -0.18 -13.66
C THR A 42 31.29 1.35 -13.58
N ARG A 43 31.52 2.07 -14.68
CA ARG A 43 31.37 3.55 -14.72
C ARG A 43 29.93 4.03 -14.50
N LEU A 44 28.95 3.17 -14.70
CA LEU A 44 27.53 3.46 -14.49
C LEU A 44 27.03 3.03 -13.11
N MET A 45 27.89 2.43 -12.29
CA MET A 45 27.54 1.97 -10.96
C MET A 45 27.72 3.07 -9.91
N TYR A 46 27.15 2.87 -8.72
CA TYR A 46 27.32 3.77 -7.61
C TYR A 46 28.74 3.64 -7.04
N GLU A 47 29.41 4.78 -6.88
CA GLU A 47 30.74 4.85 -6.26
C GLU A 47 30.69 5.77 -5.04
N ASP A 48 31.27 5.31 -3.95
CA ASP A 48 31.50 6.12 -2.75
C ASP A 48 32.86 5.80 -2.14
N ASN A 49 33.66 6.84 -1.91
CA ASN A 49 35.01 6.75 -1.34
C ASN A 49 35.95 5.75 -2.07
N GLY A 50 35.83 5.64 -3.40
CA GLY A 50 36.68 4.75 -4.22
C GLY A 50 36.20 3.29 -4.22
N HIS A 51 35.06 2.99 -3.61
CA HIS A 51 34.40 1.69 -3.67
C HIS A 51 33.21 1.73 -4.63
N VAL A 52 33.19 0.77 -5.58
CA VAL A 52 32.09 0.62 -6.54
C VAL A 52 31.12 -0.46 -6.05
N TYR A 53 29.85 -0.10 -5.97
CA TYR A 53 28.77 -1.00 -5.54
C TYR A 53 28.01 -1.50 -6.78
N GLN A 54 27.92 -2.81 -6.94
CA GLN A 54 27.33 -3.41 -8.13
C GLN A 54 25.83 -3.53 -8.04
N THR A 55 25.30 -3.80 -6.83
CA THR A 55 23.88 -4.03 -6.58
C THR A 55 23.30 -2.96 -5.67
N GLN A 56 21.98 -2.79 -5.73
CA GLN A 56 21.31 -1.83 -4.85
C GLN A 56 21.48 -2.20 -3.37
N GLU A 57 21.46 -3.49 -3.07
CA GLU A 57 21.52 -4.02 -1.72
C GLU A 57 22.86 -3.78 -1.04
N GLU A 58 23.94 -3.62 -1.82
CA GLU A 58 25.29 -3.31 -1.30
C GLU A 58 25.46 -1.84 -0.94
N ILE A 59 24.70 -0.92 -1.57
CA ILE A 59 24.81 0.51 -1.32
C ILE A 59 24.49 0.80 0.15
N PRO A 60 25.37 1.48 0.94
CA PRO A 60 25.20 1.66 2.38
C PRO A 60 23.85 2.27 2.81
N PHE A 61 23.30 3.15 1.97
CA PHE A 61 21.98 3.74 2.19
C PHE A 61 20.87 2.70 2.19
N TYR A 62 20.93 1.71 1.29
CA TYR A 62 19.92 0.65 1.18
C TYR A 62 20.22 -0.53 2.10
N ALA A 63 21.49 -0.89 2.27
CA ALA A 63 21.91 -2.01 3.11
C ALA A 63 21.45 -1.86 4.57
N LYS A 64 21.25 -0.62 5.03
CA LYS A 64 20.77 -0.32 6.39
C LYS A 64 19.25 -0.22 6.50
N GLN A 65 18.50 -0.39 5.41
CA GLN A 65 17.04 -0.31 5.39
C GLN A 65 16.40 -1.69 5.45
N THR A 66 15.39 -1.84 6.28
CA THR A 66 14.50 -2.98 6.27
C THR A 66 13.19 -2.56 5.60
N ARG A 67 12.92 -3.07 4.41
CA ARG A 67 11.69 -2.76 3.67
C ARG A 67 10.59 -3.73 4.08
N LEU A 68 9.58 -3.23 4.78
CA LEU A 68 8.42 -4.02 5.19
C LEU A 68 7.28 -3.90 4.18
N VAL A 69 6.82 -2.69 3.92
CA VAL A 69 5.70 -2.41 3.03
C VAL A 69 6.12 -2.57 1.56
N LEU A 70 7.29 -2.07 1.19
CA LEU A 70 7.82 -2.11 -0.19
C LEU A 70 8.65 -3.36 -0.50
N ARG A 71 8.63 -4.38 0.35
CA ARG A 71 9.50 -5.57 0.20
C ARG A 71 9.34 -6.30 -1.14
N ASN A 72 8.13 -6.31 -1.69
CA ASN A 72 7.82 -7.01 -2.93
C ASN A 72 7.94 -6.11 -4.16
N CYS A 73 7.96 -4.78 -3.98
CA CYS A 73 8.01 -3.83 -5.10
C CYS A 73 9.30 -3.98 -5.90
N GLY A 74 9.16 -4.28 -7.19
CA GLY A 74 10.28 -4.57 -8.09
C GLY A 74 10.80 -6.02 -8.05
N HIS A 75 10.18 -6.91 -7.25
CA HIS A 75 10.52 -8.33 -7.15
C HIS A 75 9.41 -9.26 -7.64
N ILE A 76 8.19 -8.75 -7.77
CA ILE A 76 7.02 -9.47 -8.31
C ILE A 76 6.49 -8.71 -9.53
N ASP A 77 5.79 -9.41 -10.42
CA ASP A 77 4.99 -8.75 -11.44
C ASP A 77 3.63 -8.34 -10.84
N ALA A 78 3.43 -7.02 -10.70
CA ALA A 78 2.22 -6.47 -10.10
C ALA A 78 0.95 -6.65 -10.96
N GLU A 79 1.09 -7.13 -12.21
CA GLU A 79 -0.02 -7.43 -13.10
C GLU A 79 -0.41 -8.93 -13.08
N HIS A 80 0.25 -9.76 -12.24
CA HIS A 80 -0.04 -11.18 -12.09
C HIS A 80 -0.27 -11.55 -10.62
N ILE A 81 -1.51 -11.92 -10.27
CA ILE A 81 -1.88 -12.30 -8.90
C ILE A 81 -1.11 -13.52 -8.40
N GLU A 82 -0.70 -14.42 -9.30
CA GLU A 82 0.08 -15.61 -8.97
C GLU A 82 1.42 -15.24 -8.32
N ASP A 83 2.09 -14.21 -8.80
CA ASP A 83 3.34 -13.71 -8.22
C ASP A 83 3.12 -13.17 -6.81
N ALA A 84 2.04 -12.40 -6.61
CA ALA A 84 1.67 -11.91 -5.29
C ALA A 84 1.32 -13.05 -4.32
N MET A 85 0.58 -14.07 -4.79
CA MET A 85 0.25 -15.25 -3.99
C MET A 85 1.51 -16.08 -3.66
N ALA A 86 2.46 -16.21 -4.58
CA ALA A 86 3.71 -16.92 -4.34
C ALA A 86 4.55 -16.30 -3.20
N VAL A 87 4.38 -15.01 -2.92
CA VAL A 87 5.02 -14.31 -1.79
C VAL A 87 4.10 -14.15 -0.58
N GLY A 88 2.94 -14.83 -0.58
CA GLY A 88 2.02 -14.97 0.54
C GLY A 88 0.91 -13.93 0.63
N ALA A 89 0.52 -13.31 -0.49
CA ALA A 89 -0.68 -12.48 -0.53
C ALA A 89 -1.94 -13.31 -0.24
N TYR A 90 -2.88 -12.72 0.48
CA TYR A 90 -4.17 -13.27 0.91
C TYR A 90 -4.11 -14.37 2.00
N GLU A 91 -2.93 -14.89 2.38
CA GLU A 91 -2.79 -15.84 3.49
C GLU A 91 -3.27 -15.27 4.83
N SER A 92 -3.05 -13.97 5.04
CA SER A 92 -3.50 -13.30 6.26
C SER A 92 -5.00 -13.13 6.30
N PHE A 93 -5.63 -12.89 5.15
CA PHE A 93 -7.08 -12.83 5.05
C PHE A 93 -7.71 -14.22 5.25
N GLU A 94 -7.16 -15.26 4.62
CA GLU A 94 -7.60 -16.66 4.83
C GLU A 94 -7.54 -17.02 6.32
N LYS A 95 -6.41 -16.78 6.97
CA LYS A 95 -6.26 -16.96 8.41
C LYS A 95 -7.33 -16.20 9.21
N ALA A 96 -7.60 -14.94 8.85
CA ALA A 96 -8.57 -14.13 9.58
C ALA A 96 -9.99 -14.69 9.47
N VAL A 97 -10.44 -15.09 8.27
CA VAL A 97 -11.83 -15.54 8.08
C VAL A 97 -12.11 -16.94 8.60
N PHE A 98 -11.08 -17.81 8.70
CA PHE A 98 -11.23 -19.17 9.19
C PHE A 98 -10.84 -19.35 10.66
N GLU A 99 -9.94 -18.54 11.20
CA GLU A 99 -9.35 -18.75 12.51
C GLU A 99 -9.62 -17.62 13.51
N MET A 100 -10.08 -16.46 13.06
CA MET A 100 -10.24 -15.29 13.93
C MET A 100 -11.67 -14.73 13.85
N THR A 101 -12.12 -14.15 14.97
CA THR A 101 -13.33 -13.32 14.95
C THR A 101 -13.00 -11.89 14.51
N PRO A 102 -13.99 -11.12 14.00
CA PRO A 102 -13.81 -9.70 13.70
C PRO A 102 -13.18 -8.90 14.83
N GLU A 103 -13.60 -9.15 16.06
CA GLU A 103 -13.06 -8.49 17.27
C GLU A 103 -11.60 -8.87 17.52
N ALA A 104 -11.23 -10.13 17.26
CA ALA A 104 -9.84 -10.60 17.39
C ALA A 104 -8.92 -9.91 16.37
N VAL A 105 -9.38 -9.68 15.15
CA VAL A 105 -8.65 -8.91 14.13
C VAL A 105 -8.43 -7.46 14.61
N ILE A 106 -9.49 -6.79 15.10
CA ILE A 106 -9.38 -5.43 15.66
C ILE A 106 -8.39 -5.40 16.83
N LYS A 107 -8.47 -6.39 17.73
CA LYS A 107 -7.58 -6.49 18.89
C LYS A 107 -6.13 -6.64 18.45
N THR A 108 -5.83 -7.53 17.50
CA THR A 108 -4.47 -7.75 16.99
C THR A 108 -3.88 -6.46 16.40
N VAL A 109 -4.65 -5.72 15.60
CA VAL A 109 -4.22 -4.43 15.03
C VAL A 109 -4.02 -3.37 16.13
N THR A 110 -4.85 -3.40 17.18
CA THR A 110 -4.73 -2.49 18.32
C THR A 110 -3.47 -2.78 19.13
N ASP A 111 -3.24 -4.05 19.46
CA ASP A 111 -2.09 -4.51 20.26
C ASP A 111 -0.76 -4.26 19.51
N ALA A 112 -0.76 -4.36 18.17
CA ALA A 112 0.39 -4.00 17.33
C ALA A 112 0.74 -2.51 17.38
N GLY A 113 -0.15 -1.66 17.91
CA GLY A 113 0.06 -0.22 18.01
C GLY A 113 0.13 0.50 16.67
N LEU A 114 -0.40 -0.10 15.58
CA LEU A 114 -0.34 0.52 14.26
C LEU A 114 -1.02 1.89 14.26
N ARG A 115 -0.25 2.90 13.87
CA ARG A 115 -0.75 4.27 13.67
C ARG A 115 -0.92 4.57 12.19
N GLY A 116 -1.92 5.41 11.87
CA GLY A 116 -2.17 5.86 10.51
C GLY A 116 -0.94 6.53 9.88
N ARG A 117 -0.67 6.18 8.63
CA ARG A 117 0.49 6.65 7.84
C ARG A 117 0.17 7.85 6.94
N GLY A 118 -1.07 8.32 6.95
CA GLY A 118 -1.48 9.53 6.20
C GLY A 118 -1.19 10.86 6.93
N GLY A 119 -0.23 10.90 7.86
CA GLY A 119 0.24 12.12 8.54
C GLY A 119 -0.33 12.35 9.94
N ALA A 120 -1.60 12.02 10.22
CA ALA A 120 -2.23 12.30 11.52
C ALA A 120 -1.86 11.31 12.64
N GLY A 121 -1.32 10.15 12.31
CA GLY A 121 -0.86 9.14 13.28
C GLY A 121 -1.95 8.58 14.21
N PHE A 122 -3.23 8.64 13.83
CA PHE A 122 -4.32 8.12 14.67
C PHE A 122 -4.26 6.59 14.74
N PRO A 123 -4.45 5.96 15.93
CA PRO A 123 -4.37 4.50 16.07
C PRO A 123 -5.40 3.78 15.19
N ALA A 124 -4.91 2.89 14.29
CA ALA A 124 -5.76 2.21 13.30
C ALA A 124 -6.78 1.30 13.97
N GLY A 125 -6.36 0.46 14.92
CA GLY A 125 -7.27 -0.44 15.65
C GLY A 125 -8.36 0.30 16.42
N ARG A 126 -8.04 1.46 17.04
CA ARG A 126 -9.04 2.30 17.69
C ARG A 126 -10.08 2.84 16.70
N LYS A 127 -9.64 3.24 15.50
CA LYS A 127 -10.56 3.69 14.43
C LYS A 127 -11.52 2.55 14.04
N TRP A 128 -11.00 1.35 13.83
CA TRP A 128 -11.81 0.18 13.48
C TRP A 128 -12.81 -0.18 14.58
N SER A 129 -12.37 -0.18 15.84
CA SER A 129 -13.25 -0.39 17.01
C SER A 129 -14.39 0.63 17.06
N GLN A 130 -14.09 1.92 16.78
CA GLN A 130 -15.11 2.96 16.74
C GLN A 130 -16.17 2.74 15.64
N VAL A 131 -15.76 2.27 14.45
CA VAL A 131 -16.70 1.92 13.38
C VAL A 131 -17.49 0.66 13.73
N ALA A 132 -16.84 -0.38 14.24
CA ALA A 132 -17.49 -1.63 14.63
C ALA A 132 -18.53 -1.43 15.74
N SER A 133 -18.34 -0.45 16.63
CA SER A 133 -19.28 -0.14 17.73
C SER A 133 -20.50 0.69 17.32
N GLN A 134 -20.56 1.19 16.07
CA GLN A 134 -21.73 1.94 15.61
C GLN A 134 -22.95 1.01 15.42
N PRO A 135 -24.17 1.47 15.71
CA PRO A 135 -25.38 0.66 15.59
C PRO A 135 -25.76 0.32 14.16
N GLU A 136 -25.29 1.10 13.18
CA GLU A 136 -25.59 0.90 11.77
C GLU A 136 -24.99 -0.40 11.25
N LYS A 137 -25.77 -1.11 10.42
CA LYS A 137 -25.33 -2.34 9.75
C LYS A 137 -24.56 -2.06 8.45
N ILE A 138 -24.88 -0.96 7.77
CA ILE A 138 -24.16 -0.54 6.56
C ILE A 138 -22.92 0.26 6.98
N ARG A 139 -21.77 -0.23 6.56
CA ARG A 139 -20.46 0.35 6.87
C ARG A 139 -19.58 0.30 5.64
N TYR A 140 -18.65 1.23 5.53
CA TYR A 140 -17.75 1.34 4.38
C TYR A 140 -16.29 1.30 4.81
N VAL A 141 -15.44 0.82 3.88
CA VAL A 141 -13.99 0.87 3.98
C VAL A 141 -13.45 1.73 2.85
N VAL A 142 -12.69 2.75 3.19
CA VAL A 142 -12.13 3.69 2.20
C VAL A 142 -10.62 3.72 2.33
N CYS A 143 -9.95 3.53 1.20
CA CYS A 143 -8.51 3.71 1.07
C CYS A 143 -8.21 5.09 0.48
N ASN A 144 -7.49 5.89 1.24
CA ASN A 144 -7.01 7.19 0.81
C ASN A 144 -5.66 7.04 0.11
N GLY A 145 -5.67 7.12 -1.21
CA GLY A 145 -4.52 7.18 -2.10
C GLY A 145 -4.34 8.56 -2.74
N ASP A 146 -4.90 9.62 -2.15
CA ASP A 146 -4.69 11.02 -2.58
C ASP A 146 -3.37 11.56 -2.05
N GLU A 147 -2.26 11.06 -2.56
CA GLU A 147 -0.89 11.46 -2.22
C GLU A 147 -0.50 12.69 -3.02
N GLY A 148 -0.85 13.87 -2.51
CA GLY A 148 -0.75 15.14 -3.24
C GLY A 148 0.59 15.86 -3.13
N ASP A 149 1.48 15.47 -2.25
CA ASP A 149 2.83 16.05 -2.13
C ASP A 149 3.70 15.57 -3.30
N PRO A 150 4.30 16.46 -4.11
CA PRO A 150 5.13 16.09 -5.25
C PRO A 150 6.35 15.22 -4.91
N GLY A 151 6.87 15.31 -3.69
CA GLY A 151 7.98 14.50 -3.20
C GLY A 151 7.56 13.17 -2.56
N ALA A 152 6.26 12.96 -2.32
CA ALA A 152 5.72 11.75 -1.72
C ALA A 152 5.25 10.78 -2.81
N PHE A 153 5.73 9.54 -2.76
CA PHE A 153 5.35 8.47 -3.69
C PHE A 153 5.31 7.08 -3.03
N MET A 154 5.17 7.03 -1.71
CA MET A 154 5.07 5.79 -0.95
C MET A 154 3.79 5.04 -1.30
N ASP A 155 2.65 5.72 -1.24
CA ASP A 155 1.34 5.15 -1.56
C ASP A 155 1.25 4.75 -3.02
N ARG A 156 1.74 5.61 -3.92
CA ARG A 156 1.88 5.31 -5.34
C ARG A 156 2.69 4.03 -5.57
N SER A 157 3.84 3.91 -4.90
CA SER A 157 4.73 2.74 -5.05
C SER A 157 4.04 1.44 -4.64
N VAL A 158 3.22 1.46 -3.59
CA VAL A 158 2.42 0.30 -3.17
C VAL A 158 1.35 -0.04 -4.21
N MET A 159 0.58 0.96 -4.65
CA MET A 159 -0.48 0.74 -5.65
C MET A 159 0.06 0.26 -7.01
N GLU A 160 1.27 0.68 -7.37
CA GLU A 160 1.91 0.26 -8.62
C GLU A 160 2.74 -1.02 -8.49
N GLY A 161 3.34 -1.30 -7.33
CA GLY A 161 4.31 -2.39 -7.15
C GLY A 161 3.78 -3.63 -6.43
N ASP A 162 2.79 -3.46 -5.54
CA ASP A 162 2.17 -4.57 -4.78
C ASP A 162 0.72 -4.21 -4.40
N PRO A 163 -0.19 -4.06 -5.40
CA PRO A 163 -1.58 -3.66 -5.15
C PRO A 163 -2.35 -4.69 -4.31
N HIS A 164 -2.04 -5.99 -4.45
CA HIS A 164 -2.71 -7.07 -3.72
C HIS A 164 -2.53 -6.96 -2.22
N ARG A 165 -1.38 -6.51 -1.75
CA ARG A 165 -1.09 -6.30 -0.33
C ARG A 165 -2.01 -5.26 0.30
N MET A 166 -2.25 -4.14 -0.38
CA MET A 166 -3.16 -3.11 0.08
C MET A 166 -4.62 -3.60 0.03
N ILE A 167 -5.01 -4.30 -1.05
CA ILE A 167 -6.34 -4.90 -1.20
C ILE A 167 -6.63 -5.88 -0.05
N GLU A 168 -5.69 -6.78 0.26
CA GLU A 168 -5.80 -7.69 1.40
C GLU A 168 -5.98 -6.94 2.72
N GLY A 169 -5.24 -5.85 2.93
CA GLY A 169 -5.40 -5.00 4.11
C GLY A 169 -6.79 -4.35 4.21
N MET A 170 -7.39 -3.97 3.07
CA MET A 170 -8.75 -3.46 3.02
C MET A 170 -9.78 -4.56 3.32
N MET A 171 -9.57 -5.77 2.80
CA MET A 171 -10.43 -6.95 3.06
C MET A 171 -10.43 -7.30 4.56
N LEU A 172 -9.25 -7.28 5.19
CA LEU A 172 -9.10 -7.51 6.63
C LEU A 172 -9.84 -6.44 7.46
N ALA A 173 -9.77 -5.17 7.04
CA ALA A 173 -10.54 -4.10 7.68
C ALA A 173 -12.05 -4.29 7.47
N ALA A 174 -12.47 -4.67 6.27
CA ALA A 174 -13.86 -4.91 5.95
C ALA A 174 -14.43 -6.08 6.77
N TYR A 175 -13.70 -7.19 6.87
CA TYR A 175 -14.05 -8.30 7.73
C TYR A 175 -14.18 -7.87 9.20
N ALA A 176 -13.20 -7.13 9.70
CA ALA A 176 -13.15 -6.67 11.08
C ALA A 176 -14.34 -5.76 11.47
N VAL A 177 -14.79 -4.91 10.55
CA VAL A 177 -15.93 -4.00 10.81
C VAL A 177 -17.24 -4.46 10.15
N GLN A 178 -17.25 -5.63 9.49
CA GLN A 178 -18.40 -6.18 8.78
C GLN A 178 -18.94 -5.23 7.68
N ALA A 179 -18.02 -4.60 6.94
CA ALA A 179 -18.35 -3.82 5.77
C ALA A 179 -18.43 -4.70 4.51
N GLN A 180 -19.35 -4.39 3.60
CA GLN A 180 -19.54 -5.14 2.35
C GLN A 180 -19.04 -4.41 1.11
N GLU A 181 -18.74 -3.12 1.24
CA GLU A 181 -18.24 -2.30 0.16
C GLU A 181 -17.04 -1.43 0.59
N GLY A 182 -16.09 -1.27 -0.34
CA GLY A 182 -14.94 -0.42 -0.16
C GLY A 182 -14.61 0.43 -1.39
N TYR A 183 -13.93 1.53 -1.16
CA TYR A 183 -13.56 2.50 -2.20
C TYR A 183 -12.08 2.84 -2.09
N ILE A 184 -11.38 2.73 -3.21
CA ILE A 184 -9.99 3.20 -3.34
C ILE A 184 -10.04 4.55 -4.04
N TYR A 185 -9.70 5.60 -3.32
CA TYR A 185 -9.58 6.94 -3.88
C TYR A 185 -8.14 7.15 -4.34
N VAL A 186 -7.95 7.28 -5.63
CA VAL A 186 -6.62 7.42 -6.27
C VAL A 186 -6.60 8.64 -7.17
N ARG A 187 -5.46 9.32 -7.25
CA ARG A 187 -5.28 10.49 -8.11
C ARG A 187 -5.37 10.12 -9.59
N ALA A 188 -6.02 10.95 -10.39
CA ALA A 188 -6.06 10.79 -11.85
C ALA A 188 -4.66 10.88 -12.49
N GLU A 189 -3.72 11.54 -11.82
CA GLU A 189 -2.32 11.68 -12.23
C GLU A 189 -1.49 10.40 -12.05
N TYR A 190 -2.09 9.34 -11.47
CA TYR A 190 -1.45 8.03 -11.31
C TYR A 190 -2.10 6.96 -12.22
N PRO A 191 -2.00 7.11 -13.56
CA PRO A 191 -2.69 6.21 -14.50
C PRO A 191 -2.22 4.76 -14.38
N LEU A 192 -0.94 4.53 -14.08
CA LEU A 192 -0.40 3.18 -13.87
C LEU A 192 -0.97 2.54 -12.61
N ALA A 193 -1.08 3.29 -11.51
CA ALA A 193 -1.71 2.79 -10.29
C ALA A 193 -3.17 2.40 -10.53
N VAL A 194 -3.93 3.24 -11.24
CA VAL A 194 -5.32 2.95 -11.61
C VAL A 194 -5.41 1.65 -12.41
N ARG A 195 -4.58 1.50 -13.45
CA ARG A 195 -4.55 0.29 -14.30
C ARG A 195 -4.24 -0.96 -13.48
N ARG A 196 -3.20 -0.93 -12.67
CA ARG A 196 -2.78 -2.08 -11.85
C ARG A 196 -3.81 -2.44 -10.78
N LEU A 197 -4.44 -1.47 -10.16
CA LEU A 197 -5.56 -1.71 -9.24
C LEU A 197 -6.76 -2.35 -9.95
N GLN A 198 -7.09 -1.91 -11.17
CA GLN A 198 -8.16 -2.54 -11.97
C GLN A 198 -7.85 -4.01 -12.28
N ILE A 199 -6.64 -4.30 -12.70
CA ILE A 199 -6.18 -5.68 -12.96
C ILE A 199 -6.23 -6.51 -11.67
N ALA A 200 -5.68 -5.99 -10.58
CA ALA A 200 -5.63 -6.72 -9.31
C ALA A 200 -7.03 -7.02 -8.74
N ILE A 201 -7.97 -6.08 -8.82
CA ILE A 201 -9.36 -6.30 -8.38
C ILE A 201 -10.01 -7.38 -9.25
N ALA A 202 -9.90 -7.29 -10.58
CA ALA A 202 -10.49 -8.27 -11.49
C ALA A 202 -9.93 -9.68 -11.25
N GLN A 203 -8.61 -9.82 -11.09
CA GLN A 203 -7.98 -11.10 -10.78
C GLN A 203 -8.40 -11.65 -9.41
N ALA A 204 -8.53 -10.79 -8.40
CA ALA A 204 -9.01 -11.21 -7.08
C ALA A 204 -10.48 -11.66 -7.10
N GLU A 205 -11.32 -10.99 -7.89
CA GLU A 205 -12.72 -11.42 -8.12
C GLU A 205 -12.78 -12.77 -8.85
N GLU A 206 -12.00 -12.96 -9.89
CA GLU A 206 -11.92 -14.22 -10.65
C GLU A 206 -11.49 -15.41 -9.75
N LYS A 207 -10.57 -15.17 -8.81
CA LYS A 207 -10.11 -16.17 -7.83
C LYS A 207 -11.07 -16.35 -6.65
N GLY A 208 -12.20 -15.63 -6.58
CA GLY A 208 -13.13 -15.68 -5.45
C GLY A 208 -12.59 -15.09 -4.15
N LEU A 209 -11.59 -14.22 -4.25
CA LEU A 209 -10.99 -13.49 -3.13
C LEU A 209 -11.67 -12.13 -2.90
N LEU A 210 -12.43 -11.64 -3.88
CA LEU A 210 -13.33 -10.48 -3.77
C LEU A 210 -14.70 -10.81 -4.31
N GLY A 211 -15.70 -9.99 -4.02
CA GLY A 211 -17.07 -10.16 -4.47
C GLY A 211 -17.96 -10.85 -3.45
N ASP A 212 -18.78 -11.79 -3.91
CA ASP A 212 -19.78 -12.45 -3.08
C ASP A 212 -19.25 -13.77 -2.52
N ASN A 213 -19.59 -14.07 -1.25
CA ASN A 213 -19.29 -15.35 -0.58
C ASN A 213 -17.79 -15.76 -0.69
N ILE A 214 -16.90 -14.85 -0.31
CA ILE A 214 -15.44 -15.03 -0.42
C ILE A 214 -15.00 -16.30 0.31
N LEU A 215 -14.24 -17.16 -0.38
CA LEU A 215 -13.76 -18.46 0.13
C LEU A 215 -14.85 -19.36 0.74
N GLY A 216 -16.12 -19.15 0.38
CA GLY A 216 -17.24 -19.92 0.93
C GLY A 216 -17.64 -19.59 2.36
N THR A 217 -17.15 -18.50 2.92
CA THR A 217 -17.35 -18.10 4.33
C THR A 217 -18.65 -17.36 4.62
N GLY A 218 -19.41 -16.99 3.57
CA GLY A 218 -20.58 -16.10 3.67
C GLY A 218 -20.22 -14.63 3.75
N PHE A 219 -18.96 -14.26 3.92
CA PHE A 219 -18.51 -12.88 3.85
C PHE A 219 -18.42 -12.40 2.41
N SER A 220 -18.88 -11.19 2.16
CA SER A 220 -18.86 -10.55 0.83
C SER A 220 -18.23 -9.17 0.93
N PHE A 221 -17.38 -8.82 -0.02
CA PHE A 221 -16.75 -7.51 -0.06
C PHE A 221 -16.44 -7.11 -1.50
N LYS A 222 -16.97 -5.96 -1.93
CA LYS A 222 -16.77 -5.39 -3.27
C LYS A 222 -15.91 -4.15 -3.19
N LEU A 223 -14.96 -4.02 -4.10
CA LEU A 223 -14.05 -2.87 -4.19
C LEU A 223 -14.31 -2.05 -5.44
N HIS A 224 -14.33 -0.73 -5.25
CA HIS A 224 -14.52 0.25 -6.32
C HIS A 224 -13.32 1.21 -6.36
N ILE A 225 -12.95 1.65 -7.56
CA ILE A 225 -11.92 2.67 -7.77
C ILE A 225 -12.60 3.99 -8.08
N ASN A 226 -12.29 5.02 -7.30
CA ASN A 226 -12.71 6.40 -7.53
C ASN A 226 -11.49 7.26 -7.86
N ARG A 227 -11.52 7.94 -9.01
CA ARG A 227 -10.41 8.80 -9.47
C ARG A 227 -10.64 10.24 -9.04
N GLY A 228 -9.74 10.74 -8.22
CA GLY A 228 -9.71 12.15 -7.82
C GLY A 228 -9.20 13.06 -8.93
N ALA A 229 -9.75 14.28 -8.99
CA ALA A 229 -9.36 15.29 -9.99
C ALA A 229 -8.11 16.11 -9.59
N GLY A 230 -7.27 15.64 -8.70
CA GLY A 230 -6.00 16.26 -8.33
C GLY A 230 -6.07 17.38 -7.29
N ALA A 231 -7.22 17.60 -6.66
CA ALA A 231 -7.35 18.61 -5.61
C ALA A 231 -6.73 18.13 -4.29
N PHE A 232 -5.67 18.77 -3.83
CA PHE A 232 -4.97 18.43 -2.58
C PHE A 232 -5.91 18.33 -1.36
N VAL A 233 -6.95 19.18 -1.31
CA VAL A 233 -7.94 19.17 -0.23
C VAL A 233 -8.68 17.83 -0.11
N CYS A 234 -8.79 17.05 -1.18
CA CYS A 234 -9.42 15.74 -1.17
C CYS A 234 -8.60 14.67 -0.39
N GLY A 235 -7.37 14.96 0.01
CA GLY A 235 -6.63 14.16 0.99
C GLY A 235 -7.22 14.22 2.41
N GLU A 236 -8.00 15.26 2.73
CA GLU A 236 -8.76 15.32 3.98
C GLU A 236 -9.99 14.39 3.91
N GLY A 237 -10.22 13.60 4.97
CA GLY A 237 -11.17 12.51 4.95
C GLY A 237 -12.61 12.89 4.63
N SER A 238 -13.12 14.02 5.10
CA SER A 238 -14.50 14.45 4.81
C SER A 238 -14.63 15.05 3.40
N ALA A 239 -13.60 15.70 2.90
CA ALA A 239 -13.53 16.18 1.52
C ALA A 239 -13.45 14.98 0.54
N LEU A 240 -12.65 13.95 0.89
CA LEU A 240 -12.54 12.72 0.11
C LEU A 240 -13.88 11.98 0.01
N THR A 241 -14.58 11.79 1.13
CA THR A 241 -15.89 11.12 1.10
C THR A 241 -16.90 11.93 0.28
N ALA A 242 -16.93 13.27 0.41
CA ALA A 242 -17.78 14.11 -0.43
C ALA A 242 -17.44 13.99 -1.92
N SER A 243 -16.16 13.87 -2.27
CA SER A 243 -15.71 13.64 -3.66
C SER A 243 -16.18 12.29 -4.21
N ILE A 244 -16.09 11.20 -3.43
CA ILE A 244 -16.62 9.88 -3.81
C ILE A 244 -18.14 9.98 -4.06
N GLU A 245 -18.86 10.74 -3.25
CA GLU A 245 -20.31 10.96 -3.38
C GLU A 245 -20.69 11.83 -4.60
N GLY A 246 -19.73 12.30 -5.40
CA GLY A 246 -19.94 13.19 -6.54
C GLY A 246 -20.21 14.64 -6.14
N LYS A 247 -19.96 15.00 -4.90
CA LYS A 247 -20.08 16.36 -4.37
C LYS A 247 -18.76 17.11 -4.47
N ARG A 248 -18.80 18.42 -4.30
CA ARG A 248 -17.58 19.24 -4.18
C ARG A 248 -16.78 18.75 -2.96
N GLY A 249 -15.51 18.45 -3.15
CA GLY A 249 -14.57 18.00 -2.10
C GLY A 249 -14.26 19.14 -1.11
N MET A 250 -15.16 19.40 -0.19
CA MET A 250 -14.97 20.41 0.86
C MET A 250 -14.93 19.72 2.23
N PRO A 251 -13.96 20.09 3.09
CA PRO A 251 -13.92 19.63 4.46
C PRO A 251 -15.17 20.08 5.24
N ARG A 252 -15.67 19.20 6.09
CA ARG A 252 -16.76 19.56 7.02
C ARG A 252 -16.27 19.65 8.47
N VAL A 253 -16.97 20.43 9.26
CA VAL A 253 -16.71 20.57 10.70
C VAL A 253 -17.00 19.24 11.40
N LYS A 254 -16.16 18.87 12.35
CA LYS A 254 -16.31 17.68 13.20
C LYS A 254 -16.70 18.10 14.62
N PRO A 255 -17.58 17.37 15.33
CA PRO A 255 -18.33 16.20 14.91
C PRO A 255 -19.44 16.48 13.89
N PRO A 256 -19.99 15.44 13.16
CA PRO A 256 -19.66 14.02 13.29
C PRO A 256 -18.34 13.67 12.63
N ARG A 257 -17.66 12.62 13.15
CA ARG A 257 -16.43 12.10 12.58
C ARG A 257 -16.74 11.07 11.48
N THR A 258 -15.80 10.79 10.61
CA THR A 258 -15.94 9.80 9.53
C THR A 258 -16.31 8.40 10.07
N VAL A 259 -15.84 8.04 11.25
CA VAL A 259 -16.18 6.78 11.93
C VAL A 259 -17.64 6.69 12.37
N GLU A 260 -18.32 7.83 12.48
CA GLU A 260 -19.74 7.96 12.85
C GLU A 260 -20.59 8.19 11.60
N GLN A 261 -20.20 9.17 10.79
CA GLN A 261 -20.88 9.59 9.56
C GLN A 261 -19.84 9.93 8.49
N GLY A 262 -19.38 8.91 7.77
CA GLY A 262 -18.47 9.01 6.64
C GLY A 262 -19.19 9.01 5.30
N LEU A 263 -18.86 8.06 4.45
CA LEU A 263 -19.41 7.89 3.11
C LEU A 263 -20.92 7.61 3.18
N TRP A 264 -21.71 8.41 2.45
CA TRP A 264 -23.20 8.39 2.48
C TRP A 264 -23.77 8.42 3.90
N GLU A 265 -23.15 9.20 4.76
CA GLU A 265 -23.53 9.36 6.17
C GLU A 265 -23.52 8.06 6.98
N LYS A 266 -22.74 7.05 6.53
CA LYS A 266 -22.58 5.77 7.23
C LYS A 266 -21.21 5.67 7.89
N PRO A 267 -21.09 4.87 8.96
CA PRO A 267 -19.81 4.60 9.61
C PRO A 267 -18.77 4.12 8.60
N THR A 268 -17.61 4.77 8.57
CA THR A 268 -16.60 4.51 7.55
C THR A 268 -15.20 4.42 8.17
N VAL A 269 -14.52 3.29 7.88
CA VAL A 269 -13.08 3.16 8.11
C VAL A 269 -12.37 3.83 6.95
N LEU A 270 -11.70 4.94 7.22
CA LEU A 270 -10.85 5.61 6.24
C LEU A 270 -9.39 5.55 6.70
N ASN A 271 -8.57 4.83 5.98
CA ASN A 271 -7.13 4.73 6.21
C ASN A 271 -6.36 5.03 4.92
N ASN A 272 -5.12 5.43 5.09
CA ASN A 272 -4.16 5.64 4.00
C ASN A 272 -3.67 4.29 3.44
N VAL A 273 -3.16 4.28 2.21
CA VAL A 273 -2.64 3.10 1.48
C VAL A 273 -1.59 2.33 2.30
N GLU A 274 -0.55 3.03 2.76
CA GLU A 274 0.52 2.39 3.55
C GLU A 274 -0.02 1.78 4.85
N THR A 275 -1.03 2.40 5.47
CA THR A 275 -1.67 1.83 6.66
C THR A 275 -2.28 0.47 6.35
N TYR A 276 -3.05 0.34 5.26
CA TYR A 276 -3.61 -0.95 4.86
C TYR A 276 -2.53 -1.97 4.50
N ALA A 277 -1.49 -1.56 3.79
CA ALA A 277 -0.39 -2.45 3.38
C ALA A 277 0.41 -3.04 4.55
N ASN A 278 0.32 -2.47 5.76
CA ASN A 278 0.90 -3.03 6.98
C ASN A 278 0.05 -4.13 7.62
N ILE A 279 -1.26 -4.13 7.40
CA ILE A 279 -2.21 -5.02 8.10
C ILE A 279 -1.93 -6.50 7.85
N PRO A 280 -1.72 -6.98 6.60
CA PRO A 280 -1.48 -8.40 6.35
C PRO A 280 -0.33 -8.96 7.18
N MET A 281 0.78 -8.24 7.25
CA MET A 281 1.94 -8.66 8.03
C MET A 281 1.63 -8.76 9.54
N ILE A 282 0.83 -7.83 10.07
CA ILE A 282 0.40 -7.84 11.47
C ILE A 282 -0.45 -9.08 11.77
N ILE A 283 -1.40 -9.41 10.91
CA ILE A 283 -2.26 -10.57 11.09
C ILE A 283 -1.48 -11.88 10.94
N LYS A 284 -0.56 -11.93 9.96
CA LYS A 284 0.26 -13.12 9.71
C LYS A 284 1.18 -13.45 10.89
N ASN A 285 1.91 -12.46 11.37
CA ASN A 285 3.02 -12.65 12.32
C ASN A 285 2.64 -12.33 13.77
N GLY A 286 1.45 -11.77 14.03
CA GLY A 286 1.01 -11.33 15.34
C GLY A 286 1.50 -9.91 15.70
N ALA A 287 0.92 -9.36 16.76
CA ALA A 287 1.17 -7.98 17.19
C ALA A 287 2.63 -7.72 17.56
N ASP A 288 3.26 -8.66 18.26
CA ASP A 288 4.61 -8.48 18.82
C ASP A 288 5.69 -8.33 17.75
N SER A 289 5.52 -9.01 16.60
CA SER A 289 6.50 -8.96 15.50
C SER A 289 6.66 -7.58 14.86
N VAL A 290 5.68 -6.71 15.04
CA VAL A 290 5.63 -5.41 14.39
C VAL A 290 5.92 -4.27 15.35
N SER A 291 5.75 -4.47 16.67
CA SER A 291 5.97 -3.45 17.70
C SER A 291 7.40 -2.88 17.69
N TYR A 292 8.38 -3.69 17.29
CA TYR A 292 9.80 -3.31 17.21
C TYR A 292 10.19 -2.61 15.91
N THR A 293 9.34 -2.63 14.89
CA THR A 293 9.66 -2.12 13.54
C THR A 293 8.95 -0.82 13.18
N HIS A 294 8.01 -0.37 14.01
CA HIS A 294 7.32 0.89 13.80
C HIS A 294 8.14 2.07 14.33
N LEU A 295 9.10 2.51 13.54
CA LEU A 295 9.59 3.88 13.67
C LEU A 295 8.41 4.82 13.37
N ARG A 296 8.02 5.61 14.35
CA ARG A 296 6.96 6.60 14.21
C ARG A 296 7.41 7.64 13.19
N ALA A 297 6.53 8.03 12.27
CA ALA A 297 6.83 9.01 11.22
C ALA A 297 7.39 10.37 11.71
N HIS A 298 7.34 10.63 13.02
CA HIS A 298 7.83 11.85 13.66
C HIS A 298 9.04 11.65 14.59
N GLU A 299 9.59 10.45 14.72
CA GLU A 299 10.77 10.20 15.57
C GLU A 299 12.10 10.49 14.87
N THR A 300 12.10 10.72 13.56
CA THR A 300 13.29 11.09 12.79
C THR A 300 13.69 12.57 12.92
N LEU A 301 12.90 13.39 13.59
CA LEU A 301 13.17 14.84 13.75
C LEU A 301 13.74 15.24 15.12
N ARG A 302 14.20 14.31 15.94
CA ARG A 302 14.77 14.58 17.25
C ARG A 302 16.19 14.01 17.45
N HIS A 303 17.01 14.08 16.41
CA HIS A 303 18.44 13.89 16.60
C HIS A 303 19.22 14.91 15.80
#